data_17cfca460ff1de8c30582e57f2c25e8e
#
_entry.id   17cfca460ff1de8c30582e57f2c25e8e
#
_cell.length_a   1.000
_cell.length_b   1.000
_cell.length_c   1.000
_cell.angle_alpha   90.00
_cell.angle_beta   90.00
_cell.angle_gamma   90.00
#
_symmetry.space_group_name_H-M   'P 1'
#
loop_
_entity.id
_entity.type
_entity.pdbx_description
1 polymer ?
#
loop_
_entity_poly.entity_id
_entity_poly.type
_entity_poly.pdbx_seq_one_letter_code
_entity_poly.pdbx_strand_id
1 'polypeptide(L)'
;IHSIKPSEVIEDIWKNSASEILQISKQNIQIDSDYAYNQIPEQPENSYSSISIMNELVKKCCSDIQKKRFHQPLPITAKRGGALTQKSKWDKDKFSGTPFYTTSFITTVVEVELDTYTYNEKIKGIWVTVDCGELFDEAAAIRTIRLEIQQELTMLVKGKTISCDAINISFIKSENRSGQVGGLIHNSLPAAFSSALSLALTTQLTEIPCTEDLLFQLIRDRTKEKVEVKNPEETGASE
;
A
#
# COMPACT_ATOMS: atom_id res chain seq x y z
N ILE A 1 -16.46 -0.49 -25.35
CA ILE A 1 -16.11 0.54 -24.37
C ILE A 1 -15.28 1.59 -25.07
N HIS A 2 -15.80 2.80 -25.17
CA HIS A 2 -15.07 3.94 -25.73
C HIS A 2 -14.32 4.67 -24.60
N SER A 3 -13.00 4.70 -24.66
CA SER A 3 -12.16 5.31 -23.62
C SER A 3 -10.77 5.65 -24.17
N ILE A 4 -9.97 6.37 -23.40
CA ILE A 4 -8.53 6.50 -23.65
C ILE A 4 -7.92 5.09 -23.61
N LYS A 5 -6.95 4.82 -24.47
CA LYS A 5 -6.29 3.50 -24.51
C LYS A 5 -5.62 3.23 -23.16
N PRO A 6 -6.10 2.27 -22.38
CA PRO A 6 -5.49 1.91 -21.11
C PRO A 6 -4.26 1.02 -21.34
N SER A 7 -3.47 0.81 -20.29
CA SER A 7 -2.50 -0.28 -20.27
C SER A 7 -3.23 -1.64 -20.33
N GLU A 8 -2.55 -2.70 -20.74
CA GLU A 8 -3.14 -4.04 -20.85
C GLU A 8 -3.77 -4.53 -19.53
N VAL A 9 -3.14 -4.21 -18.41
CA VAL A 9 -3.65 -4.57 -17.08
C VAL A 9 -4.99 -3.87 -16.78
N ILE A 10 -5.09 -2.58 -17.09
CA ILE A 10 -6.33 -1.81 -16.89
C ILE A 10 -7.42 -2.28 -17.85
N GLU A 11 -7.06 -2.58 -19.09
CA GLU A 11 -7.96 -3.16 -20.08
C GLU A 11 -8.58 -4.46 -19.56
N ASP A 12 -7.76 -5.32 -18.96
CA ASP A 12 -8.20 -6.57 -18.36
C ASP A 12 -9.16 -6.36 -17.18
N ILE A 13 -8.89 -5.39 -16.31
CA ILE A 13 -9.78 -5.03 -15.19
C ILE A 13 -11.16 -4.61 -15.72
N TRP A 14 -11.20 -3.73 -16.73
CA TRP A 14 -12.47 -3.25 -17.29
C TRP A 14 -13.23 -4.35 -18.02
N LYS A 15 -12.52 -5.20 -18.78
CA LYS A 15 -13.13 -6.36 -19.45
C LYS A 15 -13.69 -7.37 -18.46
N ASN A 16 -12.99 -7.62 -17.34
CA ASN A 16 -13.49 -8.48 -16.27
C ASN A 16 -14.77 -7.92 -15.66
N SER A 17 -14.77 -6.66 -15.25
CA SER A 17 -15.94 -6.00 -14.66
C SER A 17 -17.15 -5.98 -15.60
N ALA A 18 -16.92 -5.73 -16.89
CA ALA A 18 -17.98 -5.74 -17.89
C ALA A 18 -18.49 -7.15 -18.17
N SER A 19 -17.62 -8.15 -18.26
CA SER A 19 -17.95 -9.56 -18.44
C SER A 19 -18.84 -10.08 -17.31
N GLU A 20 -18.49 -9.76 -16.09
CA GLU A 20 -19.22 -10.16 -14.89
C GLU A 20 -20.64 -9.59 -14.87
N ILE A 21 -20.79 -8.28 -15.10
CA ILE A 21 -22.09 -7.62 -15.04
C ILE A 21 -22.99 -8.00 -16.24
N LEU A 22 -22.44 -8.00 -17.44
CA LEU A 22 -23.21 -8.28 -18.67
C LEU A 22 -23.39 -9.78 -18.92
N GLN A 23 -22.67 -10.64 -18.21
CA GLN A 23 -22.67 -12.10 -18.40
C GLN A 23 -22.31 -12.52 -19.83
N ILE A 24 -21.30 -11.87 -20.40
CA ILE A 24 -20.77 -12.17 -21.73
C ILE A 24 -19.28 -12.54 -21.62
N SER A 25 -18.79 -13.31 -22.61
CA SER A 25 -17.37 -13.67 -22.65
C SER A 25 -16.48 -12.42 -22.77
N LYS A 26 -15.38 -12.38 -22.02
CA LYS A 26 -14.37 -11.33 -22.06
C LYS A 26 -13.84 -11.06 -23.47
N GLN A 27 -13.77 -12.11 -24.32
CA GLN A 27 -13.32 -12.00 -25.71
C GLN A 27 -14.26 -11.16 -26.59
N ASN A 28 -15.54 -11.05 -26.20
CA ASN A 28 -16.55 -10.28 -26.91
C ASN A 28 -16.58 -8.80 -26.49
N ILE A 29 -15.68 -8.39 -25.58
CA ILE A 29 -15.59 -7.02 -25.08
C ILE A 29 -14.40 -6.34 -25.76
N GLN A 30 -14.69 -5.30 -26.51
CA GLN A 30 -13.67 -4.47 -27.17
C GLN A 30 -13.60 -3.11 -26.49
N ILE A 31 -12.37 -2.57 -26.41
CA ILE A 31 -12.10 -1.20 -25.97
C ILE A 31 -11.67 -0.42 -27.20
N ASP A 32 -12.47 0.57 -27.54
CA ASP A 32 -12.23 1.47 -28.66
C ASP A 32 -11.61 2.78 -28.12
N SER A 33 -10.36 3.02 -28.50
CA SER A 33 -9.60 4.20 -28.09
C SER A 33 -9.61 5.35 -29.10
N ASP A 34 -10.02 5.10 -30.32
CA ASP A 34 -9.90 6.10 -31.40
C ASP A 34 -10.86 7.27 -31.21
N TYR A 35 -11.98 7.02 -30.54
CA TYR A 35 -13.00 8.04 -30.27
C TYR A 35 -12.58 9.07 -29.21
N ALA A 36 -11.67 8.69 -28.32
CA ALA A 36 -11.36 9.47 -27.12
C ALA A 36 -10.26 10.53 -27.33
N TYR A 37 -9.39 10.33 -28.32
CA TYR A 37 -8.19 11.17 -28.50
C TYR A 37 -8.51 12.66 -28.78
N ASN A 38 -9.69 12.95 -29.33
CA ASN A 38 -10.07 14.31 -29.71
C ASN A 38 -11.05 14.98 -28.73
N GLN A 39 -11.51 14.30 -27.68
CA GLN A 39 -12.60 14.79 -26.83
C GLN A 39 -12.31 14.83 -25.35
N ILE A 40 -11.18 14.29 -24.90
CA ILE A 40 -10.83 14.29 -23.48
C ILE A 40 -9.71 15.26 -23.25
N PRO A 41 -9.94 16.33 -22.45
CA PRO A 41 -8.85 17.22 -22.05
C PRO A 41 -7.78 16.43 -21.31
N GLU A 42 -6.51 16.78 -21.56
CA GLU A 42 -5.37 16.23 -20.83
C GLU A 42 -5.64 16.37 -19.33
N GLN A 43 -5.81 15.24 -18.67
CA GLN A 43 -5.92 15.23 -17.21
C GLN A 43 -4.56 14.91 -16.61
N PRO A 44 -4.16 15.61 -15.53
CA PRO A 44 -2.96 15.26 -14.83
C PRO A 44 -3.06 13.80 -14.38
N GLU A 45 -2.02 13.04 -14.66
CA GLU A 45 -1.90 11.62 -14.34
C GLU A 45 -1.83 11.39 -12.82
N ASN A 46 -2.96 11.48 -12.15
CA ASN A 46 -3.13 10.91 -10.82
C ASN A 46 -3.62 9.47 -10.99
N SER A 47 -2.65 8.60 -11.27
CA SER A 47 -2.87 7.29 -11.87
C SER A 47 -3.76 6.35 -11.06
N TYR A 48 -3.81 6.45 -9.74
CA TYR A 48 -4.45 5.43 -8.91
C TYR A 48 -5.95 5.65 -8.68
N SER A 49 -6.37 6.87 -8.41
CA SER A 49 -7.79 7.18 -8.26
C SER A 49 -8.55 7.10 -9.58
N SER A 50 -7.89 7.35 -10.72
CA SER A 50 -8.52 7.28 -12.03
C SER A 50 -8.92 5.87 -12.43
N ILE A 51 -8.13 4.84 -12.13
CA ILE A 51 -8.44 3.45 -12.45
C ILE A 51 -9.72 3.00 -11.75
N SER A 52 -9.81 3.22 -10.45
CA SER A 52 -10.98 2.87 -9.63
C SER A 52 -12.25 3.60 -10.10
N ILE A 53 -12.13 4.90 -10.39
CA ILE A 53 -13.25 5.72 -10.86
C ILE A 53 -13.73 5.28 -12.24
N MET A 54 -12.79 5.06 -13.17
CA MET A 54 -13.14 4.60 -14.51
C MET A 54 -13.77 3.22 -14.47
N ASN A 55 -13.28 2.31 -13.65
CA ASN A 55 -13.90 1.00 -13.46
C ASN A 55 -15.32 1.12 -12.90
N GLU A 56 -15.58 2.01 -11.95
CA GLU A 56 -16.95 2.29 -11.48
C GLU A 56 -17.85 2.85 -12.58
N LEU A 57 -17.35 3.72 -13.44
CA LEU A 57 -18.12 4.23 -14.58
C LEU A 57 -18.46 3.12 -15.57
N VAL A 58 -17.50 2.21 -15.86
CA VAL A 58 -17.74 1.03 -16.68
C VAL A 58 -18.81 0.14 -16.05
N LYS A 59 -18.71 -0.17 -14.75
CA LYS A 59 -19.72 -0.96 -14.00
C LYS A 59 -21.11 -0.31 -14.10
N LYS A 60 -21.22 1.00 -13.93
CA LYS A 60 -22.50 1.73 -14.04
C LYS A 60 -23.07 1.70 -15.45
N CYS A 61 -22.24 1.88 -16.49
CA CYS A 61 -22.69 1.75 -17.88
C CYS A 61 -23.20 0.34 -18.17
N CYS A 62 -22.47 -0.69 -17.74
CA CYS A 62 -22.88 -2.09 -17.93
C CYS A 62 -24.21 -2.39 -17.22
N SER A 63 -24.39 -1.90 -15.99
CA SER A 63 -25.65 -2.05 -15.24
C SER A 63 -26.82 -1.35 -15.93
N ASP A 64 -26.59 -0.16 -16.52
CA ASP A 64 -27.63 0.55 -17.28
C ASP A 64 -28.00 -0.22 -18.57
N ILE A 65 -27.03 -0.78 -19.27
CA ILE A 65 -27.26 -1.63 -20.46
C ILE A 65 -28.07 -2.87 -20.05
N GLN A 66 -27.68 -3.53 -18.97
CA GLN A 66 -28.38 -4.71 -18.47
C GLN A 66 -29.85 -4.42 -18.14
N LYS A 67 -30.15 -3.28 -17.49
CA LYS A 67 -31.53 -2.86 -17.20
C LYS A 67 -32.33 -2.56 -18.45
N LYS A 68 -31.72 -1.93 -19.46
CA LYS A 68 -32.37 -1.53 -20.71
C LYS A 68 -32.60 -2.69 -21.66
N ARG A 69 -31.81 -3.76 -21.58
CA ARG A 69 -31.79 -4.88 -22.52
C ARG A 69 -33.15 -5.59 -22.67
N PHE A 70 -34.00 -5.53 -21.66
CA PHE A 70 -35.37 -6.12 -21.68
C PHE A 70 -36.45 -5.15 -22.15
N HIS A 71 -36.10 -3.86 -22.36
CA HIS A 71 -37.07 -2.81 -22.67
C HIS A 71 -36.75 -2.05 -23.97
N GLN A 72 -35.56 -2.25 -24.53
CA GLN A 72 -35.11 -1.54 -25.73
C GLN A 72 -34.53 -2.49 -26.76
N PRO A 73 -34.76 -2.24 -28.07
CA PRO A 73 -34.11 -2.98 -29.13
C PRO A 73 -32.60 -2.70 -29.20
N LEU A 74 -31.82 -3.63 -29.74
CA LEU A 74 -30.41 -3.45 -30.01
C LEU A 74 -30.22 -2.51 -31.24
N PRO A 75 -29.15 -1.71 -31.26
CA PRO A 75 -28.09 -1.56 -30.27
C PRO A 75 -28.48 -0.70 -29.06
N ILE A 76 -28.02 -1.07 -27.85
CA ILE A 76 -28.23 -0.30 -26.64
C ILE A 76 -26.97 0.45 -26.29
N THR A 77 -27.10 1.75 -26.06
CA THR A 77 -25.98 2.61 -25.64
C THR A 77 -26.21 3.15 -24.24
N ALA A 78 -25.19 3.11 -23.41
CA ALA A 78 -25.13 3.79 -22.12
C ALA A 78 -23.91 4.71 -22.09
N LYS A 79 -24.13 5.92 -21.63
CA LYS A 79 -23.07 6.93 -21.50
C LYS A 79 -23.07 7.44 -20.07
N ARG A 80 -21.92 7.34 -19.42
CA ARG A 80 -21.67 7.91 -18.11
C ARG A 80 -20.45 8.78 -18.18
N GLY A 81 -20.61 10.02 -17.78
CA GLY A 81 -19.53 10.92 -17.48
C GLY A 81 -19.74 11.35 -16.03
N GLY A 82 -18.71 11.57 -15.32
CA GLY A 82 -18.80 12.10 -13.98
C GLY A 82 -17.64 13.06 -13.79
N ALA A 83 -17.92 14.24 -13.23
CA ALA A 83 -16.86 14.90 -12.52
C ALA A 83 -16.39 13.92 -11.45
N LEU A 84 -15.09 13.76 -11.30
CA LEU A 84 -14.44 13.09 -10.18
C LEU A 84 -14.81 13.74 -8.83
N THR A 85 -15.70 14.71 -8.90
CA THR A 85 -16.29 15.41 -7.77
C THR A 85 -17.35 14.55 -7.09
N GLN A 86 -16.94 13.53 -6.41
CA GLN A 86 -17.50 13.44 -5.09
C GLN A 86 -17.08 14.78 -4.44
N LYS A 87 -18.05 15.69 -4.22
CA LYS A 87 -17.79 16.89 -3.43
C LYS A 87 -17.03 16.42 -2.21
N SER A 88 -15.74 16.73 -2.12
CA SER A 88 -14.95 16.34 -0.97
C SER A 88 -15.71 16.87 0.23
N LYS A 89 -16.05 16.01 1.18
CA LYS A 89 -16.67 16.44 2.44
C LYS A 89 -15.61 17.17 3.29
N TRP A 90 -14.76 17.94 2.63
CA TRP A 90 -13.69 18.69 3.22
C TRP A 90 -14.10 20.16 3.39
N ASP A 91 -14.16 20.60 4.63
CA ASP A 91 -14.35 22.00 4.99
C ASP A 91 -12.96 22.65 5.07
N LYS A 92 -12.66 23.53 4.11
CA LYS A 92 -11.36 24.21 4.03
C LYS A 92 -11.14 25.20 5.16
N ASP A 93 -12.20 25.78 5.71
CA ASP A 93 -12.10 26.78 6.76
C ASP A 93 -11.87 26.15 8.13
N LYS A 94 -12.45 24.96 8.34
CA LYS A 94 -12.32 24.20 9.58
C LYS A 94 -11.26 23.11 9.53
N PHE A 95 -10.59 22.91 8.38
CA PHE A 95 -9.66 21.80 8.16
C PHE A 95 -10.22 20.44 8.61
N SER A 96 -11.48 20.20 8.35
CA SER A 96 -12.18 19.02 8.83
C SER A 96 -12.92 18.30 7.70
N GLY A 97 -13.09 16.96 7.85
CA GLY A 97 -13.77 16.11 6.88
C GLY A 97 -12.81 15.16 6.15
N THR A 98 -13.23 14.64 4.99
CA THR A 98 -12.47 13.65 4.19
C THR A 98 -12.02 14.29 2.88
N PRO A 99 -10.74 14.69 2.74
CA PRO A 99 -10.23 15.32 1.53
C PRO A 99 -9.93 14.32 0.40
N PHE A 100 -9.84 13.03 0.73
CA PHE A 100 -9.41 11.98 -0.19
C PHE A 100 -10.59 11.20 -0.76
N TYR A 101 -10.42 10.74 -2.00
CA TYR A 101 -11.42 9.90 -2.68
C TYR A 101 -11.44 8.48 -2.13
N THR A 102 -10.28 7.93 -1.84
CA THR A 102 -10.07 6.62 -1.23
C THR A 102 -8.97 6.73 -0.18
N THR A 103 -9.02 5.85 0.80
CA THR A 103 -8.00 5.72 1.83
C THR A 103 -7.66 4.24 1.96
N SER A 104 -6.37 3.92 2.00
CA SER A 104 -5.89 2.58 2.30
C SER A 104 -5.22 2.57 3.66
N PHE A 105 -5.38 1.46 4.38
CA PHE A 105 -4.79 1.26 5.69
C PHE A 105 -3.85 0.07 5.65
N ILE A 106 -2.78 0.16 6.41
CA ILE A 106 -1.79 -0.91 6.55
C ILE A 106 -1.41 -1.09 8.01
N THR A 107 -1.23 -2.33 8.40
CA THR A 107 -0.61 -2.71 9.68
C THR A 107 0.56 -3.62 9.36
N THR A 108 1.73 -3.27 9.92
CA THR A 108 2.97 -4.05 9.74
C THR A 108 3.51 -4.45 11.09
N VAL A 109 3.84 -5.73 11.23
CA VAL A 109 4.52 -6.29 12.40
C VAL A 109 5.83 -6.90 11.93
N VAL A 110 6.91 -6.63 12.66
CA VAL A 110 8.25 -7.16 12.37
C VAL A 110 8.78 -7.88 13.58
N GLU A 111 9.31 -9.07 13.38
CA GLU A 111 10.04 -9.83 14.37
C GLU A 111 11.52 -9.84 14.01
N VAL A 112 12.37 -9.40 14.94
CA VAL A 112 13.81 -9.34 14.77
C VAL A 112 14.52 -10.20 15.82
N GLU A 113 15.63 -10.79 15.41
CA GLU A 113 16.60 -11.44 16.27
C GLU A 113 17.91 -10.63 16.17
N LEU A 114 18.45 -10.23 17.31
CA LEU A 114 19.69 -9.47 17.39
C LEU A 114 20.77 -10.30 18.06
N ASP A 115 21.86 -10.58 17.34
CA ASP A 115 23.03 -11.17 17.94
C ASP A 115 23.89 -10.08 18.60
N THR A 116 23.95 -10.10 19.92
CA THR A 116 24.68 -9.10 20.70
C THR A 116 26.21 -9.29 20.69
N TYR A 117 26.71 -10.38 20.13
CA TYR A 117 28.16 -10.64 19.97
C TYR A 117 28.67 -10.16 18.62
N THR A 118 27.90 -10.41 17.57
CA THR A 118 28.29 -10.06 16.19
C THR A 118 27.64 -8.77 15.72
N TYR A 119 26.73 -8.19 16.49
CA TYR A 119 25.94 -6.98 16.16
C TYR A 119 25.15 -7.12 14.86
N ASN A 120 24.77 -8.36 14.53
CA ASN A 120 23.98 -8.65 13.35
C ASN A 120 22.52 -8.80 13.72
N GLU A 121 21.69 -8.12 12.97
CA GLU A 121 20.24 -8.26 13.01
C GLU A 121 19.76 -9.26 11.95
N LYS A 122 18.77 -10.06 12.33
CA LYS A 122 18.07 -10.99 11.44
C LYS A 122 16.57 -10.77 11.57
N ILE A 123 15.88 -10.66 10.43
CA ILE A 123 14.43 -10.57 10.43
C ILE A 123 13.84 -11.97 10.38
N LYS A 124 13.16 -12.40 11.43
CA LYS A 124 12.48 -13.69 11.52
C LYS A 124 11.18 -13.69 10.73
N GLY A 125 10.46 -12.57 10.73
CA GLY A 125 9.22 -12.47 10.01
C GLY A 125 8.72 -11.03 9.85
N ILE A 126 7.96 -10.84 8.77
CA ILE A 126 7.21 -9.62 8.49
C ILE A 126 5.77 -10.02 8.19
N TRP A 127 4.83 -9.49 8.95
CA TRP A 127 3.40 -9.68 8.75
C TRP A 127 2.79 -8.35 8.35
N VAL A 128 2.11 -8.37 7.21
CA VAL A 128 1.47 -7.19 6.63
C VAL A 128 0.00 -7.49 6.42
N THR A 129 -0.85 -6.62 6.95
CA THR A 129 -2.29 -6.65 6.68
C THR A 129 -2.73 -5.33 6.09
N VAL A 130 -3.42 -5.39 4.95
CA VAL A 130 -3.83 -4.23 4.16
C VAL A 130 -5.35 -4.20 3.99
N ASP A 131 -5.96 -3.05 4.23
CA ASP A 131 -7.30 -2.69 3.76
C ASP A 131 -7.16 -1.60 2.70
N CYS A 132 -7.30 -1.99 1.45
CA CYS A 132 -7.28 -1.09 0.30
C CYS A 132 -8.62 -1.08 -0.46
N GLY A 133 -9.69 -1.54 0.16
CA GLY A 133 -10.99 -1.68 -0.50
C GLY A 133 -11.02 -2.84 -1.50
N GLU A 134 -11.79 -2.68 -2.57
CA GLU A 134 -11.92 -3.70 -3.62
C GLU A 134 -10.58 -3.97 -4.30
N LEU A 135 -10.10 -5.21 -4.25
CA LEU A 135 -8.91 -5.66 -4.96
C LEU A 135 -9.25 -6.15 -6.37
N PHE A 136 -8.59 -5.60 -7.38
CA PHE A 136 -8.75 -6.04 -8.77
C PHE A 136 -7.84 -7.22 -9.14
N ASP A 137 -6.63 -7.26 -8.58
CA ASP A 137 -5.63 -8.31 -8.78
C ASP A 137 -4.81 -8.49 -7.50
N GLU A 138 -5.20 -9.49 -6.70
CA GLU A 138 -4.53 -9.80 -5.43
C GLU A 138 -3.07 -10.26 -5.66
N ALA A 139 -2.82 -11.00 -6.72
CA ALA A 139 -1.48 -11.48 -7.03
C ALA A 139 -0.53 -10.33 -7.41
N ALA A 140 -1.02 -9.35 -8.16
CA ALA A 140 -0.25 -8.14 -8.47
C ALA A 140 -0.01 -7.30 -7.21
N ALA A 141 -1.01 -7.15 -6.34
CA ALA A 141 -0.88 -6.44 -5.08
C ALA A 141 0.17 -7.08 -4.16
N ILE A 142 0.16 -8.42 -4.01
CA ILE A 142 1.17 -9.17 -3.26
C ILE A 142 2.57 -8.93 -3.84
N ARG A 143 2.74 -8.99 -5.17
CA ARG A 143 4.03 -8.73 -5.81
C ARG A 143 4.54 -7.32 -5.52
N THR A 144 3.68 -6.32 -5.60
CA THR A 144 4.02 -4.92 -5.30
C THR A 144 4.50 -4.78 -3.86
N ILE A 145 3.75 -5.29 -2.89
CA ILE A 145 4.12 -5.24 -1.47
C ILE A 145 5.44 -5.95 -1.21
N ARG A 146 5.67 -7.13 -1.81
CA ARG A 146 6.95 -7.86 -1.65
C ARG A 146 8.14 -7.08 -2.19
N LEU A 147 8.00 -6.45 -3.36
CA LEU A 147 9.05 -5.62 -3.94
C LEU A 147 9.35 -4.40 -3.07
N GLU A 148 8.33 -3.74 -2.56
CA GLU A 148 8.51 -2.60 -1.65
C GLU A 148 9.17 -3.02 -0.33
N ILE A 149 8.80 -4.17 0.24
CA ILE A 149 9.48 -4.71 1.44
C ILE A 149 10.97 -4.91 1.15
N GLN A 150 11.34 -5.53 0.03
CA GLN A 150 12.75 -5.76 -0.33
C GLN A 150 13.52 -4.44 -0.50
N GLN A 151 12.92 -3.46 -1.17
CA GLN A 151 13.51 -2.14 -1.36
C GLN A 151 13.71 -1.43 -0.02
N GLU A 152 12.69 -1.42 0.82
CA GLU A 152 12.74 -0.75 2.11
C GLU A 152 13.75 -1.39 3.05
N LEU A 153 13.81 -2.73 3.13
CA LEU A 153 14.81 -3.42 3.93
C LEU A 153 16.25 -3.06 3.52
N THR A 154 16.50 -2.95 2.21
CA THR A 154 17.82 -2.53 1.71
C THR A 154 18.21 -1.13 2.17
N MET A 155 17.22 -0.23 2.27
CA MET A 155 17.42 1.14 2.75
C MET A 155 17.63 1.19 4.27
N LEU A 156 16.85 0.42 5.03
CA LEU A 156 16.89 0.40 6.50
C LEU A 156 18.21 -0.10 7.07
N VAL A 157 18.95 -0.93 6.32
CA VAL A 157 20.23 -1.53 6.75
C VAL A 157 21.42 -1.08 5.91
N LYS A 158 21.30 0.06 5.26
CA LYS A 158 22.41 0.70 4.50
C LYS A 158 23.02 -0.21 3.43
N GLY A 159 22.18 -0.90 2.66
CA GLY A 159 22.62 -1.72 1.53
C GLY A 159 23.11 -3.12 1.88
N LYS A 160 23.06 -3.53 3.14
CA LYS A 160 23.25 -4.94 3.50
C LYS A 160 22.09 -5.80 3.04
N THR A 161 22.37 -7.04 2.69
CA THR A 161 21.33 -8.02 2.47
C THR A 161 20.89 -8.59 3.81
N ILE A 162 19.70 -8.23 4.27
CA ILE A 162 19.10 -8.90 5.42
C ILE A 162 18.34 -10.13 4.95
N SER A 163 18.58 -11.25 5.62
CA SER A 163 17.73 -12.42 5.45
C SER A 163 16.41 -12.22 6.20
N CYS A 164 15.30 -12.43 5.52
CA CYS A 164 13.98 -12.49 6.11
C CYS A 164 13.45 -13.91 5.96
N ASP A 165 13.15 -14.58 7.09
CA ASP A 165 12.73 -15.99 7.06
C ASP A 165 11.30 -16.14 6.52
N ALA A 166 10.41 -15.20 6.81
CA ALA A 166 9.02 -15.27 6.38
C ALA A 166 8.41 -13.88 6.09
N ILE A 167 7.67 -13.77 4.99
CA ILE A 167 6.86 -12.60 4.65
C ILE A 167 5.43 -13.07 4.43
N ASN A 168 4.53 -12.65 5.31
CA ASN A 168 3.11 -12.96 5.29
C ASN A 168 2.31 -11.71 4.94
N ILE A 169 1.53 -11.77 3.87
CA ILE A 169 0.72 -10.65 3.39
C ILE A 169 -0.73 -11.11 3.37
N SER A 170 -1.61 -10.32 3.95
CA SER A 170 -3.05 -10.55 3.98
C SER A 170 -3.83 -9.29 3.63
N PHE A 171 -5.02 -9.48 3.08
CA PHE A 171 -5.92 -8.39 2.74
C PHE A 171 -7.22 -8.52 3.51
N ILE A 172 -7.72 -7.40 4.01
CA ILE A 172 -9.06 -7.32 4.59
C ILE A 172 -10.05 -7.16 3.43
N LYS A 173 -11.05 -8.04 3.38
CA LYS A 173 -12.15 -7.88 2.43
C LYS A 173 -13.03 -6.72 2.87
N SER A 174 -13.07 -5.69 2.07
CA SER A 174 -13.81 -4.47 2.33
C SER A 174 -14.67 -4.11 1.11
N GLU A 175 -15.87 -3.60 1.36
CA GLU A 175 -16.77 -3.08 0.32
C GLU A 175 -16.42 -1.64 -0.07
N ASN A 176 -15.36 -1.09 0.50
CA ASN A 176 -14.87 0.23 0.16
C ASN A 176 -14.34 0.26 -1.27
N ARG A 177 -14.31 1.45 -1.84
CA ARG A 177 -13.72 1.66 -3.16
C ARG A 177 -12.26 1.28 -3.16
N SER A 178 -11.81 0.73 -4.28
CA SER A 178 -10.41 0.39 -4.48
C SER A 178 -9.50 1.59 -4.26
N GLY A 179 -8.55 1.42 -3.36
CA GLY A 179 -7.50 2.38 -3.02
C GLY A 179 -6.13 1.92 -3.53
N GLN A 180 -5.13 2.73 -3.21
CA GLN A 180 -3.76 2.45 -3.59
C GLN A 180 -3.15 1.39 -2.68
N VAL A 181 -2.37 0.47 -3.25
CA VAL A 181 -1.54 -0.50 -2.53
C VAL A 181 -0.08 -0.04 -2.47
N GLY A 182 0.43 0.55 -3.56
CA GLY A 182 1.80 1.02 -3.64
C GLY A 182 2.12 2.17 -2.68
N GLY A 183 3.33 2.17 -2.12
CA GLY A 183 3.81 3.18 -1.18
C GLY A 183 3.39 2.97 0.28
N LEU A 184 2.55 1.98 0.58
CA LEU A 184 2.08 1.73 1.94
C LEU A 184 3.21 1.20 2.86
N ILE A 185 4.08 0.36 2.32
CA ILE A 185 5.20 -0.23 3.05
C ILE A 185 6.20 0.84 3.50
N HIS A 186 6.52 1.81 2.64
CA HIS A 186 7.42 2.91 2.97
C HIS A 186 6.96 3.73 4.19
N ASN A 187 5.66 3.77 4.42
CA ASN A 187 5.09 4.51 5.56
C ASN A 187 4.99 3.66 6.84
N SER A 188 5.08 2.35 6.77
CA SER A 188 4.80 1.46 7.91
C SER A 188 5.99 0.62 8.36
N LEU A 189 6.76 0.07 7.42
CA LEU A 189 7.85 -0.86 7.70
C LEU A 189 9.00 -0.22 8.49
N PRO A 190 9.45 1.02 8.21
CA PRO A 190 10.52 1.66 8.98
C PRO A 190 10.18 1.80 10.46
N ALA A 191 8.94 2.22 10.74
CA ALA A 191 8.48 2.37 12.13
C ALA A 191 8.36 1.02 12.86
N ALA A 192 7.84 -0.01 12.17
CA ALA A 192 7.72 -1.36 12.74
C ALA A 192 9.10 -1.98 13.00
N PHE A 193 10.05 -1.83 12.07
CA PHE A 193 11.43 -2.30 12.21
C PHE A 193 12.16 -1.59 13.36
N SER A 194 12.10 -0.24 13.41
CA SER A 194 12.68 0.53 14.52
C SER A 194 12.11 0.13 15.87
N SER A 195 10.79 -0.10 15.93
CA SER A 195 10.14 -0.53 17.18
C SER A 195 10.59 -1.92 17.60
N ALA A 196 10.70 -2.85 16.65
CA ALA A 196 11.19 -4.20 16.94
C ALA A 196 12.64 -4.22 17.43
N LEU A 197 13.54 -3.45 16.81
CA LEU A 197 14.92 -3.30 17.26
C LEU A 197 15.01 -2.60 18.62
N SER A 198 14.20 -1.57 18.84
CA SER A 198 14.14 -0.87 20.13
C SER A 198 13.76 -1.81 21.28
N LEU A 199 12.80 -2.71 21.02
CA LEU A 199 12.42 -3.74 21.98
C LEU A 199 13.54 -4.75 22.24
N ALA A 200 14.22 -5.22 21.18
CA ALA A 200 15.35 -6.16 21.29
C ALA A 200 16.53 -5.53 22.05
N LEU A 201 16.81 -4.26 21.78
CA LEU A 201 17.86 -3.49 22.45
C LEU A 201 17.46 -3.04 23.86
N THR A 202 16.17 -3.02 24.20
CA THR A 202 15.61 -2.34 25.40
C THR A 202 16.01 -0.85 25.49
N THR A 203 16.24 -0.22 24.34
CA THR A 203 16.65 1.18 24.19
C THR A 203 15.99 1.73 22.94
N GLN A 204 15.51 2.96 22.98
CA GLN A 204 14.84 3.56 21.83
C GLN A 204 15.83 3.83 20.70
N LEU A 205 15.56 3.28 19.52
CA LEU A 205 16.26 3.60 18.28
C LEU A 205 15.69 4.90 17.71
N THR A 206 16.53 5.92 17.56
CA THR A 206 16.13 7.26 17.09
C THR A 206 16.60 7.57 15.69
N GLU A 207 17.48 6.75 15.12
CA GLU A 207 18.10 6.98 13.81
C GLU A 207 17.93 5.78 12.89
N ILE A 208 17.66 6.06 11.62
CA ILE A 208 17.62 5.11 10.51
C ILE A 208 18.47 5.69 9.38
N PRO A 209 19.26 4.89 8.66
CA PRO A 209 19.40 3.43 8.71
C PRO A 209 20.18 2.92 9.92
N CYS A 210 19.82 1.71 10.37
CA CYS A 210 20.53 1.05 11.46
C CYS A 210 21.87 0.53 10.95
N THR A 211 22.97 1.07 11.48
CA THR A 211 24.34 0.67 11.14
C THR A 211 24.94 -0.20 12.24
N GLU A 212 25.95 -1.02 11.91
CA GLU A 212 26.67 -1.82 12.92
C GLU A 212 27.27 -0.94 14.02
N ASP A 213 27.82 0.22 13.65
CA ASP A 213 28.40 1.17 14.61
C ASP A 213 27.34 1.69 15.58
N LEU A 214 26.14 2.00 15.08
CA LEU A 214 25.03 2.44 15.92
C LEU A 214 24.59 1.33 16.88
N LEU A 215 24.42 0.11 16.38
CA LEU A 215 24.09 -1.05 17.21
C LEU A 215 25.15 -1.31 18.29
N PHE A 216 26.43 -1.26 17.90
CA PHE A 216 27.55 -1.40 18.84
C PHE A 216 27.48 -0.35 19.94
N GLN A 217 27.29 0.92 19.60
CA GLN A 217 27.17 2.00 20.59
C GLN A 217 26.01 1.79 21.56
N LEU A 218 24.81 1.46 21.02
CA LEU A 218 23.63 1.24 21.84
C LEU A 218 23.77 0.04 22.79
N ILE A 219 24.36 -1.06 22.33
CA ILE A 219 24.60 -2.26 23.16
C ILE A 219 25.65 -1.98 24.23
N ARG A 220 26.71 -1.27 23.88
CA ARG A 220 27.76 -0.87 24.82
C ARG A 220 27.24 0.03 25.94
N ASP A 221 26.45 1.03 25.58
CA ASP A 221 25.93 2.00 26.56
C ASP A 221 24.93 1.32 27.50
N ARG A 222 24.09 0.44 27.00
CA ARG A 222 23.23 -0.43 27.82
C ARG A 222 24.03 -1.29 28.83
N THR A 223 25.20 -1.79 28.39
CA THR A 223 26.02 -2.64 29.24
C THR A 223 26.64 -1.83 30.38
N LYS A 224 27.06 -0.58 30.12
CA LYS A 224 27.55 0.34 31.16
C LYS A 224 26.49 0.69 32.20
N GLU A 225 25.26 1.06 31.73
CA GLU A 225 24.15 1.36 32.65
C GLU A 225 23.82 0.18 33.59
N LYS A 226 23.86 -1.06 33.07
CA LYS A 226 23.64 -2.24 33.90
C LYS A 226 24.75 -2.50 34.90
N VAL A 227 25.99 -2.12 34.65
CA VAL A 227 27.12 -2.26 35.54
C VAL A 227 27.02 -1.18 36.67
N GLU A 228 26.70 0.07 36.29
CA GLU A 228 26.52 1.17 37.25
C GLU A 228 25.35 0.93 38.21
N VAL A 229 24.25 0.38 37.74
CA VAL A 229 23.08 0.02 38.60
C VAL A 229 23.41 -1.15 39.53
N LYS A 230 24.32 -2.06 39.18
CA LYS A 230 24.73 -3.18 40.01
C LYS A 230 25.76 -2.81 41.11
N ASN A 231 26.56 -1.74 40.89
CA ASN A 231 27.56 -1.27 41.85
C ASN A 231 27.37 0.20 42.22
N PRO A 232 26.28 0.59 42.92
CA PRO A 232 26.10 1.97 43.34
C PRO A 232 27.03 2.40 44.49
N GLU A 233 27.78 1.48 45.11
CA GLU A 233 28.59 1.77 46.33
C GLU A 233 30.07 2.10 46.04
N GLU A 234 30.59 1.95 44.82
CA GLU A 234 32.02 2.21 44.55
C GLU A 234 32.32 3.62 43.98
N THR A 235 31.32 4.41 43.63
CA THR A 235 31.52 5.77 43.07
C THR A 235 31.44 6.91 44.13
N GLY A 236 31.28 6.59 45.39
CA GLY A 236 31.08 7.57 46.48
C GLY A 236 32.25 7.77 47.47
N ALA A 237 33.46 7.29 47.16
CA ALA A 237 34.60 7.44 48.08
C ALA A 237 35.82 8.03 47.39
N SER A 238 35.79 9.35 47.14
CA SER A 238 37.00 10.19 47.07
C SER A 238 36.59 11.66 47.22
N GLU A 239 36.46 12.12 48.40
CA GLU A 239 36.74 13.49 48.84
C GLU A 239 37.95 13.47 49.76
#